data_a3ed127c534a7e1c0584bdb1508cd05f
#
_entry.id   a3ed127c534a7e1c0584bdb1508cd05f
#
_cell.length_a   1.000
_cell.length_b   1.000
_cell.length_c   1.000
_cell.angle_alpha   90.00
_cell.angle_beta   90.00
_cell.angle_gamma   90.00
#
_symmetry.space_group_name_H-M   'P 1'
#
loop_
_entity.id
_entity.type
_entity.pdbx_description
1 polymer ?
#
loop_
_entity_poly.entity_id
_entity_poly.type
_entity_poly.pdbx_seq_one_letter_code
_entity_poly.pdbx_strand_id
1 'polypeptide(L)'
;MVESLPQGWKQKLAFSIAIFHNPQIVFLDEPTGGVDPETRRQFWEMIYEAANQGITIFVTTHYMDEAEYCNRVSMMVDGRIEALDSPAMLKSRYNASSMSDVFDIIARGETNL
;
A
#
# COMPACT_ATOMS: atom_id res chain seq x y z
N MET A 1 -16.39 -9.76 21.11
CA MET A 1 -16.24 -8.31 21.21
C MET A 1 -15.10 -7.85 20.31
N VAL A 2 -15.36 -6.82 19.55
CA VAL A 2 -14.35 -6.33 18.61
C VAL A 2 -13.09 -5.84 19.32
N GLU A 3 -13.24 -5.17 20.45
CA GLU A 3 -12.09 -4.65 21.16
C GLU A 3 -11.16 -5.74 21.70
N SER A 4 -11.65 -6.96 21.84
CA SER A 4 -10.80 -8.04 22.36
C SER A 4 -10.08 -8.80 21.26
N LEU A 5 -10.30 -8.44 20.00
CA LEU A 5 -9.64 -9.11 18.88
C LEU A 5 -8.26 -8.51 18.64
N PRO A 6 -7.31 -9.32 18.10
CA PRO A 6 -6.02 -8.78 17.69
C PRO A 6 -6.18 -7.68 16.64
N GLN A 7 -5.17 -6.82 16.55
CA GLN A 7 -5.18 -5.68 15.63
C GLN A 7 -5.48 -6.11 14.19
N GLY A 8 -4.85 -7.20 13.75
CA GLY A 8 -5.06 -7.67 12.38
C GLY A 8 -6.49 -8.07 12.10
N TRP A 9 -7.17 -8.68 13.07
CA TRP A 9 -8.56 -9.06 12.92
C TRP A 9 -9.46 -7.84 12.84
N LYS A 10 -9.17 -6.80 13.62
CA LYS A 10 -9.92 -5.56 13.55
C LYS A 10 -9.81 -4.92 12.17
N GLN A 11 -8.61 -4.93 11.61
CA GLN A 11 -8.37 -4.38 10.27
C GLN A 11 -9.14 -5.16 9.21
N LYS A 12 -9.08 -6.49 9.27
CA LYS A 12 -9.79 -7.34 8.32
C LYS A 12 -11.30 -7.15 8.42
N LEU A 13 -11.82 -7.07 9.64
CA LEU A 13 -13.26 -6.86 9.85
C LEU A 13 -13.69 -5.51 9.29
N ALA A 14 -12.93 -4.47 9.59
CA ALA A 14 -13.26 -3.12 9.11
C ALA A 14 -13.28 -3.08 7.59
N PHE A 15 -12.30 -3.72 6.94
CA PHE A 15 -12.24 -3.77 5.49
C PHE A 15 -13.42 -4.56 4.91
N SER A 16 -13.73 -5.70 5.52
CA SER A 16 -14.86 -6.52 5.07
C SER A 16 -16.18 -5.77 5.12
N ILE A 17 -16.38 -5.00 6.19
CA ILE A 17 -17.59 -4.19 6.33
C ILE A 17 -17.62 -3.10 5.25
N ALA A 18 -16.47 -2.47 5.01
CA ALA A 18 -16.38 -1.41 4.00
C ALA A 18 -16.77 -1.92 2.63
N ILE A 19 -16.27 -3.07 2.21
CA ILE A 19 -16.55 -3.60 0.87
C ILE A 19 -17.94 -4.23 0.77
N PHE A 20 -18.54 -4.59 1.91
CA PHE A 20 -19.89 -5.15 1.90
C PHE A 20 -20.90 -4.20 1.25
N HIS A 21 -20.68 -2.91 1.38
CA HIS A 21 -21.56 -1.90 0.78
C HIS A 21 -21.31 -1.68 -0.70
N ASN A 22 -20.43 -2.48 -1.29
CA ASN A 22 -20.15 -2.48 -2.71
C ASN A 22 -19.73 -1.09 -3.23
N PRO A 23 -18.73 -0.46 -2.59
CA PRO A 23 -18.29 0.87 -2.99
C PRO A 23 -17.50 0.80 -4.29
N GLN A 24 -17.37 1.93 -4.97
CA GLN A 24 -16.51 2.03 -6.14
C GLN A 24 -15.06 2.34 -5.74
N ILE A 25 -14.87 3.05 -4.65
CA ILE A 25 -13.56 3.49 -4.19
C ILE A 25 -13.47 3.26 -2.69
N VAL A 26 -12.33 2.74 -2.24
CA VAL A 26 -12.04 2.56 -0.82
C VAL A 26 -10.69 3.22 -0.52
N PHE A 27 -10.62 3.99 0.56
CA PHE A 27 -9.39 4.59 1.04
C PHE A 27 -8.97 3.90 2.34
N LEU A 28 -7.73 3.45 2.39
CA LEU A 28 -7.18 2.79 3.57
C LEU A 28 -5.91 3.52 4.00
N ASP A 29 -5.89 3.99 5.25
CA ASP A 29 -4.76 4.74 5.79
C ASP A 29 -3.94 3.82 6.68
N GLU A 30 -2.75 3.42 6.19
CA GLU A 30 -1.82 2.54 6.88
C GLU A 30 -2.52 1.34 7.52
N PRO A 31 -3.29 0.57 6.74
CA PRO A 31 -4.19 -0.43 7.30
C PRO A 31 -3.49 -1.60 7.99
N THR A 32 -2.21 -1.80 7.71
CA THR A 32 -1.45 -2.93 8.27
C THR A 32 -0.44 -2.50 9.32
N GLY A 33 -0.56 -1.27 9.83
CA GLY A 33 0.34 -0.78 10.86
C GLY A 33 0.20 -1.59 12.13
N GLY A 34 1.34 -2.07 12.67
CA GLY A 34 1.35 -2.84 13.90
C GLY A 34 0.89 -4.28 13.77
N VAL A 35 0.73 -4.78 12.55
CA VAL A 35 0.22 -6.14 12.29
C VAL A 35 1.39 -7.05 11.90
N ASP A 36 1.34 -8.32 12.32
CA ASP A 36 2.39 -9.28 11.99
C ASP A 36 2.44 -9.56 10.48
N PRO A 37 3.59 -10.06 9.97
CA PRO A 37 3.75 -10.24 8.52
C PRO A 37 2.74 -11.18 7.89
N GLU A 38 2.36 -12.25 8.56
CA GLU A 38 1.41 -13.19 7.99
C GLU A 38 0.02 -12.56 7.85
N THR A 39 -0.42 -11.83 8.86
CA THR A 39 -1.71 -11.15 8.81
C THR A 39 -1.68 -10.03 7.77
N ARG A 40 -0.55 -9.34 7.61
CA ARG A 40 -0.39 -8.35 6.55
C ARG A 40 -0.58 -8.98 5.18
N ARG A 41 0.01 -10.15 4.96
CA ARG A 41 -0.14 -10.84 3.68
C ARG A 41 -1.60 -11.22 3.42
N GLN A 42 -2.28 -11.71 4.43
CA GLN A 42 -3.70 -12.05 4.31
C GLN A 42 -4.54 -10.83 3.99
N PHE A 43 -4.22 -9.70 4.60
CA PHE A 43 -4.93 -8.45 4.33
C PHE A 43 -4.74 -8.03 2.87
N TRP A 44 -3.53 -8.14 2.34
CA TRP A 44 -3.27 -7.79 0.96
C TRP A 44 -3.97 -8.73 -0.02
N GLU A 45 -4.12 -10.00 0.35
CA GLU A 45 -4.92 -10.92 -0.46
C GLU A 45 -6.38 -10.46 -0.54
N MET A 46 -6.92 -9.96 0.56
CA MET A 46 -8.28 -9.39 0.55
C MET A 46 -8.37 -8.16 -0.33
N ILE A 47 -7.34 -7.32 -0.32
CA ILE A 47 -7.30 -6.14 -1.18
C ILE A 47 -7.30 -6.54 -2.65
N TYR A 48 -6.49 -7.52 -3.02
CA TYR A 48 -6.45 -8.00 -4.39
C TYR A 48 -7.79 -8.56 -4.84
N GLU A 49 -8.45 -9.31 -3.97
CA GLU A 49 -9.74 -9.87 -4.30
C GLU A 49 -10.77 -8.78 -4.54
N ALA A 50 -10.79 -7.76 -3.68
CA ALA A 50 -11.70 -6.64 -3.86
C ALA A 50 -11.39 -5.87 -5.14
N ALA A 51 -10.12 -5.66 -5.45
CA ALA A 51 -9.72 -4.99 -6.69
C ALA A 51 -10.16 -5.77 -7.92
N ASN A 52 -10.09 -7.10 -7.85
CA ASN A 52 -10.54 -7.95 -8.96
C ASN A 52 -12.05 -7.85 -9.17
N GLN A 53 -12.79 -7.45 -8.15
CA GLN A 53 -14.23 -7.23 -8.26
C GLN A 53 -14.57 -5.85 -8.81
N GLY A 54 -13.57 -5.06 -9.16
CA GLY A 54 -13.79 -3.75 -9.76
C GLY A 54 -13.71 -2.58 -8.78
N ILE A 55 -13.33 -2.82 -7.54
CA ILE A 55 -13.21 -1.76 -6.54
C ILE A 55 -11.83 -1.12 -6.68
N THR A 56 -11.80 0.22 -6.74
CA THR A 56 -10.53 0.95 -6.73
C THR A 56 -10.12 1.18 -5.28
N ILE A 57 -8.91 0.78 -4.94
CA ILE A 57 -8.44 0.84 -3.57
C ILE A 57 -7.19 1.71 -3.50
N PHE A 58 -7.25 2.76 -2.65
CA PHE A 58 -6.11 3.61 -2.34
C PHE A 58 -5.58 3.26 -0.97
N VAL A 59 -4.30 2.92 -0.88
CA VAL A 59 -3.67 2.53 0.38
C VAL A 59 -2.51 3.48 0.64
N THR A 60 -2.49 4.07 1.84
CA THR A 60 -1.28 4.76 2.28
C THR A 60 -0.47 3.80 3.12
N THR A 61 0.85 3.86 2.99
CA THR A 61 1.74 3.03 3.77
C THR A 61 3.12 3.65 3.84
N HIS A 62 3.83 3.39 4.93
CA HIS A 62 5.24 3.71 5.02
C HIS A 62 6.10 2.45 4.93
N TYR A 63 5.49 1.31 4.66
CA TYR A 63 6.21 0.06 4.46
C TYR A 63 6.50 -0.09 2.97
N MET A 64 7.75 0.14 2.59
CA MET A 64 8.10 0.15 1.17
C MET A 64 7.95 -1.21 0.50
N ASP A 65 8.05 -2.28 1.28
CA ASP A 65 7.79 -3.60 0.73
C ASP A 65 6.34 -3.77 0.27
N GLU A 66 5.41 -3.06 0.89
CA GLU A 66 4.01 -3.10 0.45
C GLU A 66 3.81 -2.39 -0.88
N ALA A 67 4.65 -1.42 -1.19
CA ALA A 67 4.57 -0.73 -2.47
C ALA A 67 4.78 -1.70 -3.65
N GLU A 68 5.49 -2.80 -3.42
CA GLU A 68 5.72 -3.80 -4.47
C GLU A 68 4.42 -4.48 -4.90
N TYR A 69 3.41 -4.48 -4.05
CA TYR A 69 2.14 -5.16 -4.33
C TYR A 69 1.16 -4.29 -5.11
N CYS A 70 1.43 -3.02 -5.26
CA CYS A 70 0.49 -2.07 -5.86
C CYS A 70 0.66 -2.01 -7.38
N ASN A 71 -0.43 -1.74 -8.09
CA ASN A 71 -0.37 -1.51 -9.53
C ASN A 71 0.32 -0.19 -9.84
N ARG A 72 0.06 0.83 -9.03
CA ARG A 72 0.67 2.14 -9.17
C ARG A 72 1.04 2.67 -7.80
N VAL A 73 2.15 3.38 -7.74
CA VAL A 73 2.65 3.94 -6.50
C VAL A 73 2.91 5.42 -6.70
N SER A 74 2.43 6.21 -5.74
CA SER A 74 2.72 7.64 -5.68
C SER A 74 3.63 7.86 -4.46
N MET A 75 4.82 8.39 -4.70
CA MET A 75 5.76 8.65 -3.61
C MET A 75 5.77 10.12 -3.28
N MET A 76 5.56 10.43 -2.01
CA MET A 76 5.53 11.81 -1.53
C MET A 76 6.71 12.08 -0.64
N VAL A 77 7.36 13.22 -0.88
CA VAL A 77 8.46 13.71 -0.06
C VAL A 77 8.21 15.19 0.19
N ASP A 78 8.23 15.58 1.47
CA ASP A 78 8.02 16.97 1.89
C ASP A 78 6.72 17.56 1.32
N GLY A 79 5.65 16.75 1.32
CA GLY A 79 4.34 17.20 0.89
C GLY A 79 4.14 17.28 -0.61
N ARG A 80 5.11 16.82 -1.40
CA ARG A 80 5.01 16.85 -2.86
C ARG A 80 5.13 15.44 -3.42
N ILE A 81 4.43 15.21 -4.54
CA ILE A 81 4.55 13.94 -5.26
C ILE A 81 5.81 14.00 -6.11
N GLU A 82 6.79 13.17 -5.77
CA GLU A 82 8.07 13.13 -6.48
C GLU A 82 8.09 12.05 -7.56
N ALA A 83 7.25 11.03 -7.45
CA ALA A 83 7.19 9.97 -8.44
C ALA A 83 5.81 9.35 -8.44
N LEU A 84 5.34 8.95 -9.61
CA LEU A 84 4.05 8.30 -9.78
C LEU A 84 4.13 7.35 -10.98
N ASP A 85 4.16 6.06 -10.71
CA ASP A 85 4.18 5.05 -11.77
C ASP A 85 4.02 3.67 -11.14
N SER A 86 4.07 2.62 -11.97
CA SER A 86 4.09 1.25 -11.47
C SER A 86 5.41 0.96 -10.77
N PRO A 87 5.44 -0.01 -9.84
CA PRO A 87 6.71 -0.38 -9.20
C PRO A 87 7.80 -0.76 -10.20
N ALA A 88 7.45 -1.52 -11.22
CA ALA A 88 8.43 -1.96 -12.21
C ALA A 88 9.05 -0.76 -12.93
N MET A 89 8.23 0.21 -13.33
CA MET A 89 8.73 1.39 -14.03
C MET A 89 9.57 2.28 -13.11
N LEU A 90 9.17 2.41 -11.86
CA LEU A 90 9.95 3.22 -10.92
C LEU A 90 11.31 2.59 -10.65
N LYS A 91 11.36 1.28 -10.46
CA LYS A 91 12.63 0.59 -10.26
C LYS A 91 13.54 0.74 -11.48
N SER A 92 12.98 0.66 -12.66
CA SER A 92 13.74 0.83 -13.89
C SER A 92 14.27 2.26 -14.03
N ARG A 93 13.42 3.25 -13.75
CA ARG A 93 13.76 4.67 -13.89
C ARG A 93 14.91 5.07 -12.96
N TYR A 94 14.91 4.57 -11.74
CA TYR A 94 15.93 4.92 -10.75
C TYR A 94 17.05 3.89 -10.66
N ASN A 95 17.05 2.89 -11.53
CA ASN A 95 18.03 1.82 -11.51
C ASN A 95 18.14 1.17 -10.14
N ALA A 96 16.99 0.87 -9.57
CA ALA A 96 16.87 0.32 -8.22
C ALA A 96 16.36 -1.12 -8.28
N SER A 97 16.73 -1.91 -7.28
CA SER A 97 16.31 -3.31 -7.21
C SER A 97 15.05 -3.51 -6.37
N SER A 98 14.64 -2.50 -5.60
CA SER A 98 13.46 -2.59 -4.77
C SER A 98 12.80 -1.22 -4.63
N MET A 99 11.55 -1.20 -4.19
CA MET A 99 10.86 0.05 -3.92
C MET A 99 11.47 0.78 -2.73
N SER A 100 12.04 0.06 -1.78
CA SER A 100 12.77 0.70 -0.69
C SER A 100 13.95 1.50 -1.22
N ASP A 101 14.68 0.94 -2.20
CA ASP A 101 15.80 1.65 -2.82
C ASP A 101 15.31 2.87 -3.61
N VAL A 102 14.19 2.75 -4.31
CA VAL A 102 13.61 3.89 -5.02
C VAL A 102 13.30 5.03 -4.06
N PHE A 103 12.67 4.69 -2.94
CA PHE A 103 12.32 5.71 -1.95
C PHE A 103 13.57 6.38 -1.37
N ASP A 104 14.59 5.59 -1.07
CA ASP A 104 15.84 6.13 -0.53
C ASP A 104 16.48 7.12 -1.50
N ILE A 105 16.50 6.79 -2.78
CA ILE A 105 17.07 7.66 -3.80
C ILE A 105 16.30 8.98 -3.88
N ILE A 106 14.98 8.88 -3.92
CA ILE A 106 14.13 10.07 -4.02
C ILE A 106 14.25 10.94 -2.79
N ALA A 107 14.24 10.32 -1.61
CA ALA A 107 14.31 11.06 -0.35
C ALA A 107 15.63 11.77 -0.17
N ARG A 108 16.71 11.23 -0.74
CA ARG A 108 18.03 11.89 -0.69
C ARG A 108 18.21 12.96 -1.75
N GLY A 109 17.29 13.07 -2.70
CA GLY A 109 17.43 14.02 -3.79
C GLY A 109 18.44 13.64 -4.85
N GLU A 110 18.69 12.33 -5.03
CA GLU A 110 19.68 11.83 -5.98
C GLU A 110 19.07 11.48 -7.32
N THR A 111 17.88 11.99 -7.59
CA THR A 111 17.09 11.55 -8.72
C THR A 111 17.61 11.98 -10.08
N ASN A 112 18.43 13.00 -10.12
CA ASN A 112 18.88 13.59 -11.37
C ASN A 112 20.32 13.27 -11.70
N LEU A 113 20.86 12.26 -11.09
CA LEU A 113 22.24 11.86 -11.34
C LEU A 113 22.34 10.80 -12.44
#